data_996884f08092d4c0c71f4bcdeaf7ca10
#
_entry.id   996884f08092d4c0c71f4bcdeaf7ca10
#
_cell.length_a   1.000
_cell.length_b   1.000
_cell.length_c   1.000
_cell.angle_alpha   90.00
_cell.angle_beta   90.00
_cell.angle_gamma   90.00
#
_symmetry.space_group_name_H-M   'P 1'
#
loop_
_entity.id
_entity.type
_entity.pdbx_description
1 polymer ?
#
loop_
_entity_poly.entity_id
_entity_poly.type
_entity_poly.pdbx_seq_one_letter_code
_entity_poly.pdbx_strand_id
1 'polypeptide(L)'
;MNENTLNALKWIVEILNKNNIPYRVGGGTATFLYGSDRNVNDIDISTSGEYFSKLIPLVEEYISVRPEHYVGEKWDCVTLSLSYKGQDIDLTDVDTLLMKSSFDDTWIKNKDIYEKWPDLKKDLGDGLLVTLMHPKVLLEYKEHLSGEHQEFDRNYLKKIIESGNY
;
A
#
# COMPACT_ATOMS: atom_id res chain seq x y z
N MET A 1 -9.43 1.55 -11.59
CA MET A 1 -10.06 1.32 -10.25
C MET A 1 -11.56 1.52 -10.42
N ASN A 2 -12.34 0.59 -9.94
CA ASN A 2 -13.79 0.71 -9.99
C ASN A 2 -14.31 1.63 -8.85
N GLU A 3 -15.59 1.98 -8.89
CA GLU A 3 -16.22 2.87 -7.90
C GLU A 3 -16.17 2.28 -6.48
N ASN A 4 -16.37 0.96 -6.34
CA ASN A 4 -16.31 0.31 -5.03
C ASN A 4 -14.93 0.42 -4.39
N THR A 5 -13.88 0.17 -5.16
CA THR A 5 -12.48 0.31 -4.70
C THR A 5 -12.18 1.77 -4.29
N LEU A 6 -12.63 2.75 -5.08
CA LEU A 6 -12.44 4.17 -4.74
C LEU A 6 -13.18 4.54 -3.44
N ASN A 7 -14.41 4.05 -3.27
CA ASN A 7 -15.19 4.29 -2.06
C ASN A 7 -14.55 3.66 -0.82
N ALA A 8 -14.03 2.44 -0.96
CA ALA A 8 -13.30 1.75 0.12
C ALA A 8 -12.00 2.49 0.50
N LEU A 9 -11.25 2.96 -0.50
CA LEU A 9 -10.06 3.77 -0.27
C LEU A 9 -10.39 5.08 0.45
N LYS A 10 -11.40 5.81 0.00
CA LYS A 10 -11.85 7.05 0.65
C LYS A 10 -12.24 6.80 2.10
N TRP A 11 -13.05 5.75 2.35
CA TRP A 11 -13.50 5.37 3.68
C TRP A 11 -12.32 5.12 4.65
N ILE A 12 -11.35 4.31 4.26
CA ILE A 12 -10.21 4.02 5.16
C ILE A 12 -9.30 5.23 5.33
N VAL A 13 -9.07 6.01 4.27
CA VAL A 13 -8.25 7.25 4.31
C VAL A 13 -8.86 8.28 5.24
N GLU A 14 -10.19 8.47 5.23
CA GLU A 14 -10.88 9.35 6.18
C GLU A 14 -10.65 8.93 7.63
N ILE A 15 -10.75 7.63 7.94
CA ILE A 15 -10.51 7.09 9.29
C ILE A 15 -9.07 7.37 9.71
N LEU A 16 -8.10 7.05 8.87
CA LEU A 16 -6.68 7.22 9.17
C LEU A 16 -6.34 8.71 9.40
N ASN A 17 -6.77 9.59 8.48
CA ASN A 17 -6.54 11.03 8.59
C ASN A 17 -7.20 11.65 9.84
N LYS A 18 -8.47 11.34 10.09
CA LYS A 18 -9.23 11.86 11.24
C LYS A 18 -8.60 11.46 12.57
N ASN A 19 -7.98 10.30 12.62
CA ASN A 19 -7.36 9.77 13.83
C ASN A 19 -5.85 10.04 13.91
N ASN A 20 -5.27 10.82 12.98
CA ASN A 20 -3.84 11.11 12.91
C ASN A 20 -2.99 9.83 12.97
N ILE A 21 -3.38 8.80 12.21
CA ILE A 21 -2.62 7.57 12.04
C ILE A 21 -1.74 7.75 10.80
N PRO A 22 -0.41 7.76 10.92
CA PRO A 22 0.50 7.84 9.79
C PRO A 22 0.37 6.60 8.91
N TYR A 23 0.29 6.80 7.61
CA TYR A 23 0.18 5.71 6.64
C TYR A 23 0.70 6.14 5.28
N ARG A 24 0.92 5.15 4.41
CA ARG A 24 1.12 5.32 2.98
C ARG A 24 0.40 4.24 2.20
N VAL A 25 -0.27 4.63 1.12
CA VAL A 25 -0.83 3.68 0.14
C VAL A 25 0.28 3.26 -0.81
N GLY A 26 0.42 1.96 -1.02
CA GLY A 26 1.42 1.33 -1.89
C GLY A 26 0.77 0.53 -3.01
N GLY A 27 1.47 -0.52 -3.42
CA GLY A 27 0.96 -1.54 -4.32
C GLY A 27 0.45 -1.07 -5.68
N GLY A 28 -0.52 -1.79 -6.18
CA GLY A 28 -1.23 -1.47 -7.40
C GLY A 28 -2.10 -0.23 -7.28
N THR A 29 -2.66 0.00 -6.09
CA THR A 29 -3.51 1.16 -5.80
C THR A 29 -2.75 2.48 -5.96
N ALA A 30 -1.53 2.59 -5.42
CA ALA A 30 -0.71 3.79 -5.61
C ALA A 30 -0.32 3.98 -7.08
N THR A 31 0.08 2.91 -7.78
CA THR A 31 0.43 2.97 -9.21
C THR A 31 -0.76 3.46 -10.05
N PHE A 32 -1.98 2.97 -9.75
CA PHE A 32 -3.21 3.45 -10.38
C PHE A 32 -3.46 4.94 -10.12
N LEU A 33 -3.31 5.37 -8.87
CA LEU A 33 -3.49 6.77 -8.51
C LEU A 33 -2.49 7.71 -9.19
N TYR A 34 -1.33 7.21 -9.59
CA TYR A 34 -0.39 7.93 -10.46
C TYR A 34 -0.79 7.91 -11.96
N GLY A 35 -1.90 7.25 -12.32
CA GLY A 35 -2.47 7.30 -13.67
C GLY A 35 -2.32 6.00 -14.48
N SER A 36 -1.86 4.91 -13.87
CA SER A 36 -1.88 3.59 -14.53
C SER A 36 -3.31 3.13 -14.78
N ASP A 37 -3.53 2.40 -15.86
CA ASP A 37 -4.83 1.85 -16.25
C ASP A 37 -5.04 0.38 -15.80
N ARG A 38 -4.05 -0.20 -15.10
CA ARG A 38 -4.17 -1.56 -14.57
C ARG A 38 -5.29 -1.67 -13.53
N ASN A 39 -6.04 -2.75 -13.58
CA ASN A 39 -7.03 -3.05 -12.55
C ASN A 39 -6.38 -3.22 -11.18
N VAL A 40 -7.02 -2.64 -10.18
CA VAL A 40 -6.66 -2.76 -8.76
C VAL A 40 -7.61 -3.77 -8.12
N ASN A 41 -7.05 -4.81 -7.51
CA ASN A 41 -7.82 -5.87 -6.85
C ASN A 41 -7.99 -5.60 -5.35
N ASP A 42 -6.95 -5.07 -4.72
CA ASP A 42 -6.82 -4.85 -3.29
C ASP A 42 -6.24 -3.45 -3.01
N ILE A 43 -6.36 -3.01 -1.77
CA ILE A 43 -5.81 -1.74 -1.31
C ILE A 43 -4.70 -2.04 -0.32
N ASP A 44 -3.45 -1.79 -0.73
CA ASP A 44 -2.27 -1.98 0.11
C ASP A 44 -1.93 -0.70 0.88
N ILE A 45 -1.92 -0.77 2.19
CA ILE A 45 -1.55 0.33 3.09
C ILE A 45 -0.43 -0.12 4.03
N SER A 46 0.61 0.68 4.14
CA SER A 46 1.65 0.49 5.16
C SER A 46 1.46 1.51 6.28
N THR A 47 1.49 1.04 7.52
CA THR A 47 1.47 1.83 8.74
C THR A 47 2.34 1.16 9.79
N SER A 48 2.68 1.82 10.91
CA SER A 48 3.33 1.14 12.04
C SER A 48 2.32 0.31 12.81
N GLY A 49 2.69 -0.91 13.21
CA GLY A 49 1.87 -1.81 14.01
C GLY A 49 1.46 -1.24 15.38
N GLU A 50 2.19 -0.25 15.89
CA GLU A 50 1.81 0.47 17.12
C GLU A 50 0.42 1.12 17.03
N TYR A 51 -0.05 1.47 15.82
CA TYR A 51 -1.36 2.08 15.60
C TYR A 51 -2.50 1.08 15.50
N PHE A 52 -2.24 -0.23 15.41
CA PHE A 52 -3.31 -1.23 15.29
C PHE A 52 -4.27 -1.22 16.48
N SER A 53 -3.76 -1.01 17.71
CA SER A 53 -4.63 -0.91 18.90
C SER A 53 -5.61 0.27 18.83
N LYS A 54 -5.22 1.36 18.19
CA LYS A 54 -6.06 2.54 17.96
C LYS A 54 -7.02 2.35 16.79
N LEU A 55 -6.58 1.65 15.74
CA LEU A 55 -7.34 1.46 14.51
C LEU A 55 -8.44 0.40 14.65
N ILE A 56 -8.14 -0.73 15.29
CA ILE A 56 -9.05 -1.88 15.41
C ILE A 56 -10.45 -1.48 15.88
N PRO A 57 -10.65 -0.70 16.96
CA PRO A 57 -12.00 -0.33 17.39
C PRO A 57 -12.77 0.51 16.37
N LEU A 58 -12.07 1.19 15.46
CA LEU A 58 -12.69 2.06 14.44
C LEU A 58 -13.17 1.30 13.21
N VAL A 59 -12.64 0.09 13.00
CA VAL A 59 -12.89 -0.74 11.80
C VAL A 59 -13.39 -2.15 12.15
N GLU A 60 -13.75 -2.39 13.41
CA GLU A 60 -14.03 -3.70 13.98
C GLU A 60 -14.99 -4.56 13.15
N GLU A 61 -16.07 -3.98 12.65
CA GLU A 61 -17.10 -4.67 11.86
C GLU A 61 -16.65 -5.10 10.46
N TYR A 62 -15.49 -4.55 9.99
CA TYR A 62 -14.93 -4.84 8.66
C TYR A 62 -13.70 -5.74 8.72
N ILE A 63 -13.25 -6.15 9.92
CA ILE A 63 -12.06 -6.99 10.06
C ILE A 63 -12.34 -8.38 9.51
N SER A 64 -11.60 -8.77 8.47
CA SER A 64 -11.59 -10.14 7.94
C SER A 64 -10.51 -11.00 8.58
N VAL A 65 -9.33 -10.40 8.85
CA VAL A 65 -8.23 -11.05 9.59
C VAL A 65 -7.64 -10.06 10.60
N ARG A 66 -7.60 -10.45 11.86
CA ARG A 66 -6.94 -9.66 12.90
C ARG A 66 -5.43 -9.65 12.70
N PRO A 67 -4.70 -8.66 13.27
CA PRO A 67 -3.26 -8.61 13.14
C PRO A 67 -2.64 -9.94 13.59
N GLU A 68 -2.04 -10.63 12.65
CA GLU A 68 -1.31 -11.86 12.89
C GLU A 68 -0.03 -11.90 12.06
N HIS A 69 0.96 -12.65 12.55
CA HIS A 69 2.23 -12.84 11.86
C HIS A 69 2.05 -13.85 10.72
N TYR A 70 2.28 -13.39 9.50
CA TYR A 70 2.25 -14.18 8.28
C TYR A 70 3.66 -14.39 7.74
N VAL A 71 4.01 -15.64 7.47
CA VAL A 71 5.25 -16.00 6.80
C VAL A 71 4.92 -16.84 5.56
N GLY A 72 5.16 -16.27 4.39
CA GLY A 72 4.93 -16.90 3.10
C GLY A 72 6.19 -16.96 2.25
N GLU A 73 6.03 -17.32 0.99
CA GLU A 73 7.16 -17.43 0.05
C GLU A 73 7.84 -16.09 -0.23
N LYS A 74 7.08 -15.00 -0.20
CA LYS A 74 7.53 -13.65 -0.60
C LYS A 74 7.50 -12.64 0.54
N TRP A 75 6.70 -12.88 1.56
CA TRP A 75 6.42 -11.92 2.62
C TRP A 75 6.54 -12.55 3.99
N ASP A 76 7.14 -11.80 4.90
CA ASP A 76 7.15 -12.04 6.33
C ASP A 76 6.72 -10.73 6.99
N CYS A 77 5.51 -10.69 7.56
CA CYS A 77 4.88 -9.45 8.02
C CYS A 77 3.75 -9.69 9.02
N VAL A 78 3.35 -8.62 9.70
CA VAL A 78 2.11 -8.56 10.46
C VAL A 78 1.11 -7.70 9.69
N THR A 79 -0.07 -8.23 9.40
CA THR A 79 -1.10 -7.53 8.61
C THR A 79 -2.46 -7.59 9.30
N LEU A 80 -3.16 -6.45 9.32
CA LEU A 80 -4.58 -6.33 9.61
C LEU A 80 -5.34 -6.28 8.28
N SER A 81 -6.18 -7.28 8.00
CA SER A 81 -6.98 -7.31 6.76
C SER A 81 -8.42 -6.93 7.04
N LEU A 82 -8.96 -6.11 6.17
CA LEU A 82 -10.36 -5.65 6.21
C LEU A 82 -11.07 -6.03 4.91
N SER A 83 -12.38 -6.20 4.99
CA SER A 83 -13.25 -6.31 3.82
C SER A 83 -14.38 -5.27 3.93
N TYR A 84 -14.27 -4.19 3.17
CA TYR A 84 -15.27 -3.13 3.14
C TYR A 84 -16.13 -3.24 1.89
N LYS A 85 -17.40 -3.64 2.05
CA LYS A 85 -18.34 -3.83 0.95
C LYS A 85 -17.79 -4.73 -0.18
N GLY A 86 -17.06 -5.78 0.20
CA GLY A 86 -16.45 -6.71 -0.74
C GLY A 86 -15.13 -6.25 -1.37
N GLN A 87 -14.57 -5.13 -0.91
CA GLN A 87 -13.23 -4.69 -1.29
C GLN A 87 -12.24 -5.00 -0.17
N ASP A 88 -11.20 -5.73 -0.53
CA ASP A 88 -10.14 -6.09 0.42
C ASP A 88 -9.16 -4.93 0.61
N ILE A 89 -8.78 -4.71 1.88
CA ILE A 89 -7.82 -3.68 2.31
C ILE A 89 -6.85 -4.34 3.28
N ASP A 90 -5.57 -4.29 2.97
CA ASP A 90 -4.51 -4.80 3.82
C ASP A 90 -3.70 -3.65 4.42
N LEU A 91 -3.67 -3.62 5.75
CA LEU A 91 -2.82 -2.70 6.51
C LEU A 91 -1.66 -3.48 7.09
N THR A 92 -0.47 -3.31 6.52
CA THR A 92 0.73 -4.05 6.90
C THR A 92 1.61 -3.21 7.82
N ASP A 93 2.11 -3.85 8.89
CA ASP A 93 3.08 -3.26 9.80
C ASP A 93 4.43 -3.08 9.11
N VAL A 94 4.77 -1.83 8.79
CA VAL A 94 6.02 -1.48 8.10
C VAL A 94 7.27 -1.78 8.94
N ASP A 95 7.15 -1.83 10.27
CA ASP A 95 8.29 -2.04 11.16
C ASP A 95 8.76 -3.49 11.18
N THR A 96 7.87 -4.43 10.85
CA THR A 96 8.16 -5.87 10.79
C THR A 96 8.22 -6.43 9.37
N LEU A 97 7.79 -5.65 8.36
CA LEU A 97 7.65 -6.12 6.99
C LEU A 97 8.99 -6.46 6.35
N LEU A 98 9.14 -7.73 5.97
CA LEU A 98 10.20 -8.22 5.12
C LEU A 98 9.62 -8.73 3.80
N MET A 99 10.33 -8.48 2.70
CA MET A 99 10.05 -9.12 1.42
C MET A 99 11.24 -9.95 0.96
N LYS A 100 10.96 -11.04 0.27
CA LYS A 100 11.98 -11.87 -0.33
C LYS A 100 12.28 -11.37 -1.75
N SER A 101 13.55 -11.02 -1.97
CA SER A 101 14.02 -10.58 -3.28
C SER A 101 13.96 -11.72 -4.29
N SER A 102 13.38 -11.46 -5.47
CA SER A 102 13.37 -12.41 -6.58
C SER A 102 14.72 -12.55 -7.30
N PHE A 103 15.72 -11.71 -6.95
CA PHE A 103 17.04 -11.75 -7.59
C PHE A 103 17.96 -12.81 -6.96
N ASP A 104 17.91 -12.94 -5.64
CA ASP A 104 18.88 -13.74 -4.88
C ASP A 104 18.29 -14.45 -3.67
N ASP A 105 16.97 -14.46 -3.54
CA ASP A 105 16.21 -15.05 -2.44
C ASP A 105 16.51 -14.47 -1.03
N THR A 106 17.16 -13.30 -0.96
CA THR A 106 17.42 -12.64 0.33
C THR A 106 16.18 -11.92 0.87
N TRP A 107 16.05 -11.86 2.20
CA TRP A 107 15.04 -11.10 2.87
C TRP A 107 15.47 -9.63 3.05
N ILE A 108 14.63 -8.71 2.62
CA ILE A 108 14.88 -7.27 2.64
C ILE A 108 13.86 -6.61 3.56
N LYS A 109 14.32 -5.70 4.41
CA LYS A 109 13.42 -4.83 5.18
C LYS A 109 12.81 -3.78 4.26
N ASN A 110 11.50 -3.82 4.09
CA ASN A 110 10.80 -2.85 3.25
C ASN A 110 10.96 -1.41 3.74
N LYS A 111 11.06 -1.22 5.06
CA LYS A 111 11.27 0.10 5.66
C LYS A 111 12.51 0.79 5.11
N ASP A 112 13.62 0.06 4.89
CA ASP A 112 14.87 0.61 4.35
C ASP A 112 14.71 1.17 2.92
N ILE A 113 13.76 0.64 2.15
CA ILE A 113 13.40 1.16 0.82
C ILE A 113 12.40 2.30 0.96
N TYR A 114 11.39 2.14 1.81
CA TYR A 114 10.27 3.06 1.94
C TYR A 114 10.67 4.45 2.47
N GLU A 115 11.75 4.54 3.22
CA GLU A 115 12.26 5.80 3.80
C GLU A 115 13.21 6.58 2.88
N LYS A 116 13.57 6.05 1.70
CA LYS A 116 14.53 6.70 0.78
C LYS A 116 13.99 7.99 0.15
N TRP A 117 12.67 8.10 0.01
CA TRP A 117 12.02 9.25 -0.61
C TRP A 117 10.77 9.63 0.18
N PRO A 118 10.46 10.95 0.32
CA PRO A 118 9.28 11.38 1.03
C PRO A 118 8.01 10.97 0.30
N ASP A 119 6.99 10.57 1.07
CA ASP A 119 5.67 10.29 0.52
C ASP A 119 5.05 11.54 -0.13
N LEU A 120 4.19 11.32 -1.10
CA LEU A 120 3.45 12.37 -1.79
C LEU A 120 2.00 12.39 -1.35
N LYS A 121 1.34 13.54 -1.51
CA LYS A 121 -0.09 13.67 -1.23
C LYS A 121 -0.86 13.92 -2.52
N LYS A 122 -2.02 13.27 -2.63
CA LYS A 122 -2.95 13.43 -3.74
C LYS A 122 -4.36 13.66 -3.21
N ASP A 123 -5.10 14.55 -3.88
CA ASP A 123 -6.53 14.76 -3.58
C ASP A 123 -7.37 13.67 -4.26
N LEU A 124 -8.19 12.97 -3.47
CA LEU A 124 -9.17 11.98 -3.95
C LEU A 124 -10.53 12.61 -4.27
N GLY A 125 -10.62 13.93 -4.22
CA GLY A 125 -11.84 14.73 -4.35
C GLY A 125 -12.32 15.27 -3.00
N ASP A 126 -13.00 16.42 -3.06
CA ASP A 126 -13.56 17.11 -1.90
C ASP A 126 -12.54 17.46 -0.79
N GLY A 127 -11.26 17.62 -1.17
CA GLY A 127 -10.17 17.94 -0.24
C GLY A 127 -9.67 16.76 0.59
N LEU A 128 -10.10 15.55 0.29
CA LEU A 128 -9.61 14.35 0.96
C LEU A 128 -8.21 13.96 0.43
N LEU A 129 -7.18 14.27 1.21
CA LEU A 129 -5.80 13.96 0.84
C LEU A 129 -5.42 12.52 1.23
N VAL A 130 -4.92 11.76 0.28
CA VAL A 130 -4.29 10.46 0.49
C VAL A 130 -2.77 10.59 0.48
N THR A 131 -2.09 9.87 1.37
CA THR A 131 -0.64 9.76 1.39
C THR A 131 -0.22 8.56 0.53
N LEU A 132 0.59 8.82 -0.50
CA LEU A 132 1.05 7.81 -1.45
C LEU A 132 2.54 7.57 -1.32
N MET A 133 2.93 6.32 -1.41
CA MET A 133 4.33 5.94 -1.55
C MET A 133 4.92 6.60 -2.81
N HIS A 134 6.10 7.21 -2.67
CA HIS A 134 6.78 7.89 -3.78
C HIS A 134 7.01 6.95 -4.98
N PRO A 135 6.86 7.38 -6.25
CA PRO A 135 7.02 6.50 -7.42
C PRO A 135 8.39 5.79 -7.49
N LYS A 136 9.45 6.44 -7.06
CA LYS A 136 10.79 5.82 -7.01
C LYS A 136 10.87 4.70 -5.97
N VAL A 137 10.19 4.85 -4.85
CA VAL A 137 10.07 3.80 -3.81
C VAL A 137 9.24 2.63 -4.34
N LEU A 138 8.09 2.94 -4.99
CA LEU A 138 7.26 1.92 -5.64
C LEU A 138 8.05 1.12 -6.67
N LEU A 139 8.83 1.80 -7.51
CA LEU A 139 9.65 1.14 -8.52
C LEU A 139 10.69 0.22 -7.87
N GLU A 140 11.44 0.73 -6.90
CA GLU A 140 12.52 -0.02 -6.26
C GLU A 140 12.00 -1.30 -5.59
N TYR A 141 10.96 -1.22 -4.74
CA TYR A 141 10.46 -2.44 -4.11
C TYR A 141 9.84 -3.42 -5.11
N LYS A 142 9.17 -2.93 -6.17
CA LYS A 142 8.62 -3.78 -7.24
C LYS A 142 9.69 -4.46 -8.09
N GLU A 143 10.91 -3.95 -8.15
CA GLU A 143 12.04 -4.61 -8.82
C GLU A 143 12.43 -5.91 -8.13
N HIS A 144 12.22 -6.02 -6.82
CA HIS A 144 12.45 -7.25 -6.05
C HIS A 144 11.32 -8.29 -6.18
N LEU A 145 10.22 -7.94 -6.84
CA LEU A 145 9.06 -8.83 -7.01
C LEU A 145 8.96 -9.33 -8.45
N SER A 146 8.49 -10.55 -8.63
CA SER A 146 8.26 -11.18 -9.92
C SER A 146 6.76 -11.26 -10.26
N GLY A 147 6.45 -11.36 -11.54
CA GLY A 147 5.11 -11.53 -12.10
C GLY A 147 4.73 -10.43 -13.09
N GLU A 148 3.82 -10.75 -14.03
CA GLU A 148 3.43 -9.86 -15.13
C GLU A 148 2.86 -8.51 -14.64
N HIS A 149 2.05 -8.53 -13.58
CA HIS A 149 1.50 -7.31 -12.99
C HIS A 149 2.58 -6.40 -12.38
N GLN A 150 3.66 -6.99 -11.85
CA GLN A 150 4.80 -6.20 -11.35
C GLN A 150 5.61 -5.60 -12.49
N GLU A 151 5.79 -6.34 -13.58
CA GLU A 151 6.46 -5.84 -14.78
C GLU A 151 5.68 -4.69 -15.42
N PHE A 152 4.36 -4.82 -15.52
CA PHE A 152 3.49 -3.75 -16.02
C PHE A 152 3.64 -2.48 -15.17
N ASP A 153 3.53 -2.60 -13.85
CA ASP A 153 3.66 -1.47 -12.92
C ASP A 153 5.06 -0.83 -13.01
N ARG A 154 6.15 -1.63 -13.07
CA ARG A 154 7.53 -1.12 -13.24
C ARG A 154 7.69 -0.30 -14.53
N ASN A 155 7.17 -0.81 -15.64
CA ASN A 155 7.26 -0.12 -16.93
C ASN A 155 6.50 1.22 -16.90
N TYR A 156 5.35 1.26 -16.25
CA TYR A 156 4.60 2.49 -16.06
C TYR A 156 5.35 3.48 -15.17
N LEU A 157 5.82 3.03 -14.00
CA LEU A 157 6.55 3.86 -13.04
C LEU A 157 7.81 4.47 -13.65
N LYS A 158 8.59 3.71 -14.42
CA LYS A 158 9.75 4.23 -15.15
C LYS A 158 9.39 5.43 -16.04
N LYS A 159 8.30 5.33 -16.81
CA LYS A 159 7.84 6.40 -17.69
C LYS A 159 7.47 7.67 -16.95
N ILE A 160 6.71 7.57 -15.84
CA ILE A 160 6.30 8.76 -15.08
C ILE A 160 7.47 9.38 -14.33
N ILE A 161 8.42 8.59 -13.85
CA ILE A 161 9.64 9.09 -13.19
C ILE A 161 10.51 9.87 -14.19
N GLU A 162 10.72 9.31 -15.40
CA GLU A 162 11.48 9.96 -16.46
C GLU A 162 10.83 11.27 -16.92
N SER A 163 9.50 11.32 -16.99
CA SER A 163 8.77 12.54 -17.38
C SER A 163 8.62 13.57 -16.28
N GLY A 164 8.84 13.18 -15.02
CA GLY A 164 8.60 14.03 -13.84
C GLY A 164 7.12 14.31 -13.57
N ASN A 165 6.19 13.58 -14.18
CA ASN A 165 4.74 13.77 -14.07
C ASN A 165 4.13 12.81 -13.04
N TYR A 166 4.18 13.16 -11.74
CA TYR A 166 3.57 12.39 -10.66
C TYR A 166 3.23 13.22 -9.44
#